data_ec3823ec9204da8903619fed78ad15cc
#
_entry.id   ec3823ec9204da8903619fed78ad15cc
#
_cell.length_a   1.000
_cell.length_b   1.000
_cell.length_c   1.000
_cell.angle_alpha   90.00
_cell.angle_beta   90.00
_cell.angle_gamma   90.00
#
_symmetry.space_group_name_H-M   'P 1'
#
loop_
_entity.id
_entity.type
_entity.pdbx_description
1 polymer ?
#
loop_
_entity_poly.entity_id
_entity_poly.type
_entity_poly.pdbx_seq_one_letter_code
_entity_poly.pdbx_strand_id
1 'polypeptide(L)'
;SDHDLIQETIQTYFDSMYESDPAKVHEAFHPDAKITGYLNGELHEMTVPTFADMVAGQQPSAKEKDEAIQLETVSLEIAGDTAVARVRDGYIGLIFLDTLSFLKTEGDWVIYNKLFHVES
;
A
#
# COMPACT_ATOMS: atom_id res chain seq x y z
N SER A 1 3.00 2.91 -20.17
CA SER A 1 3.94 3.88 -19.60
C SER A 1 4.28 3.50 -18.16
N ASP A 2 5.40 4.00 -17.67
CA ASP A 2 5.78 3.77 -16.26
C ASP A 2 4.76 4.36 -15.31
N HIS A 3 4.21 5.52 -15.65
CA HIS A 3 3.16 6.13 -14.84
C HIS A 3 1.96 5.19 -14.66
N ASP A 4 1.48 4.60 -15.74
CA ASP A 4 0.35 3.67 -15.69
C ASP A 4 0.68 2.40 -14.92
N LEU A 5 1.89 1.87 -15.09
CA LEU A 5 2.31 0.67 -14.37
C LEU A 5 2.40 0.91 -12.86
N ILE A 6 2.89 2.08 -12.45
CA ILE A 6 2.92 2.46 -11.03
C ILE A 6 1.49 2.59 -10.49
N GLN A 7 0.59 3.19 -11.25
CA GLN A 7 -0.82 3.29 -10.84
C GLN A 7 -1.46 1.90 -10.68
N GLU A 8 -1.11 0.95 -11.53
CA GLU A 8 -1.56 -0.45 -11.39
C GLU A 8 -1.04 -1.07 -10.09
N THR A 9 0.23 -0.82 -9.73
CA THR A 9 0.79 -1.30 -8.47
C THR A 9 0.07 -0.68 -7.27
N ILE A 10 -0.22 0.61 -7.32
CA ILE A 10 -1.00 1.29 -6.27
C ILE A 10 -2.38 0.65 -6.15
N GLN A 11 -3.03 0.36 -7.27
CA GLN A 11 -4.35 -0.29 -7.26
C GLN A 11 -4.27 -1.68 -6.63
N THR A 12 -3.27 -2.48 -6.98
CA THR A 12 -3.06 -3.82 -6.41
C THR A 12 -2.83 -3.72 -4.89
N TYR A 13 -2.04 -2.76 -4.46
CA TYR A 13 -1.82 -2.50 -3.04
C TYR A 13 -3.15 -2.17 -2.33
N PHE A 14 -3.93 -1.25 -2.86
CA PHE A 14 -5.22 -0.91 -2.28
C PHE A 14 -6.16 -2.11 -2.26
N ASP A 15 -6.23 -2.85 -3.35
CA ASP A 15 -7.08 -4.04 -3.45
C ASP A 15 -6.70 -5.09 -2.41
N SER A 16 -5.40 -5.23 -2.11
CA SER A 16 -4.94 -6.16 -1.07
C SER A 16 -5.60 -5.87 0.28
N MET A 17 -5.72 -4.59 0.61
CA MET A 17 -6.35 -4.16 1.86
C MET A 17 -7.87 -4.25 1.78
N TYR A 18 -8.45 -3.80 0.69
CA TYR A 18 -9.90 -3.78 0.50
C TYR A 18 -10.51 -5.18 0.45
N GLU A 19 -9.78 -6.11 -0.15
CA GLU A 19 -10.23 -7.51 -0.31
C GLU A 19 -9.69 -8.43 0.78
N SER A 20 -8.83 -7.95 1.68
CA SER A 20 -8.12 -8.75 2.68
C SER A 20 -7.37 -9.91 2.02
N ASP A 21 -6.64 -9.59 0.95
CA ASP A 21 -5.97 -10.58 0.10
C ASP A 21 -4.46 -10.51 0.27
N PRO A 22 -3.85 -11.44 1.01
CA PRO A 22 -2.40 -11.44 1.25
C PRO A 22 -1.58 -11.70 -0.03
N ALA A 23 -2.13 -12.41 -1.01
CA ALA A 23 -1.42 -12.64 -2.28
C ALA A 23 -1.16 -11.33 -3.00
N LYS A 24 -2.11 -10.40 -2.95
CA LYS A 24 -1.95 -9.09 -3.57
C LYS A 24 -0.93 -8.21 -2.84
N VAL A 25 -0.77 -8.41 -1.52
CA VAL A 25 0.32 -7.76 -0.78
C VAL A 25 1.67 -8.18 -1.36
N HIS A 26 1.88 -9.48 -1.52
CA HIS A 26 3.13 -10.00 -2.08
C HIS A 26 3.34 -9.58 -3.53
N GLU A 27 2.27 -9.38 -4.28
CA GLU A 27 2.36 -8.90 -5.66
C GLU A 27 2.79 -7.43 -5.73
N ALA A 28 2.25 -6.59 -4.86
CA ALA A 28 2.49 -5.15 -4.90
C ALA A 28 3.83 -4.72 -4.29
N PHE A 29 4.35 -5.50 -3.33
CA PHE A 29 5.54 -5.12 -2.56
C PHE A 29 6.76 -5.95 -2.95
N HIS A 30 7.92 -5.28 -2.96
CA HIS A 30 9.20 -5.98 -2.98
C HIS A 30 9.31 -6.85 -1.71
N PRO A 31 9.89 -8.07 -1.78
CA PRO A 31 9.96 -8.94 -0.60
C PRO A 31 10.67 -8.34 0.61
N ASP A 32 11.61 -7.43 0.39
CA ASP A 32 12.38 -6.80 1.45
C ASP A 32 11.81 -5.44 1.89
N ALA A 33 10.63 -5.07 1.40
CA ALA A 33 10.01 -3.80 1.74
C ALA A 33 9.65 -3.73 3.21
N LYS A 34 9.56 -2.51 3.73
CA LYS A 34 9.10 -2.25 5.09
C LYS A 34 7.86 -1.37 5.07
N ILE A 35 7.00 -1.62 6.02
CA ILE A 35 5.76 -0.87 6.23
C ILE A 35 5.84 -0.27 7.62
N THR A 36 5.98 1.05 7.70
CA THR A 36 6.32 1.74 8.95
C THR A 36 5.44 2.97 9.14
N GLY A 37 5.02 3.21 10.38
CA GLY A 37 4.28 4.40 10.73
C GLY A 37 3.82 4.37 12.18
N TYR A 38 3.20 5.45 12.61
CA TYR A 38 2.67 5.56 13.96
C TYR A 38 1.18 5.25 13.98
N LEU A 39 0.78 4.38 14.93
CA LEU A 39 -0.63 4.11 15.25
C LEU A 39 -0.78 4.28 16.76
N ASN A 40 -1.74 5.11 17.16
CA ASN A 40 -2.01 5.36 18.58
C ASN A 40 -0.74 5.76 19.37
N GLY A 41 0.13 6.54 18.73
CA GLY A 41 1.36 7.01 19.36
C GLY A 41 2.50 5.99 19.39
N GLU A 42 2.30 4.79 18.86
CA GLU A 42 3.34 3.75 18.82
C GLU A 42 3.89 3.59 17.41
N LEU A 43 5.21 3.45 17.30
CA LEU A 43 5.87 3.15 16.03
C LEU A 43 5.67 1.68 15.70
N HIS A 44 5.13 1.42 14.53
CA HIS A 44 4.99 0.07 13.97
C HIS A 44 5.94 -0.09 12.80
N GLU A 45 6.73 -1.13 12.82
CA GLU A 45 7.65 -1.49 11.74
C GLU A 45 7.33 -2.93 11.33
N MET A 46 6.77 -3.09 10.15
CA MET A 46 6.36 -4.41 9.68
C MET A 46 7.15 -4.83 8.44
N THR A 47 7.40 -6.13 8.36
CA THR A 47 7.86 -6.76 7.12
C THR A 47 6.66 -7.03 6.21
N VAL A 48 6.92 -7.39 4.96
CA VAL A 48 5.85 -7.75 4.03
C VAL A 48 5.05 -8.97 4.51
N PRO A 49 5.68 -10.07 4.97
CA PRO A 49 4.89 -11.20 5.51
C PRO A 49 4.00 -10.80 6.68
N THR A 50 4.50 -9.97 7.59
CA THR A 50 3.71 -9.52 8.74
C THR A 50 2.52 -8.67 8.30
N PHE A 51 2.73 -7.78 7.35
CA PHE A 51 1.64 -6.97 6.81
C PHE A 51 0.61 -7.84 6.07
N ALA A 52 1.08 -8.83 5.30
CA ALA A 52 0.20 -9.77 4.61
C ALA A 52 -0.68 -10.55 5.59
N ASP A 53 -0.10 -11.01 6.71
CA ASP A 53 -0.86 -11.70 7.75
C ASP A 53 -1.90 -10.78 8.41
N MET A 54 -1.53 -9.53 8.66
CA MET A 54 -2.45 -8.54 9.22
C MET A 54 -3.64 -8.32 8.27
N VAL A 55 -3.35 -8.14 6.99
CA VAL A 55 -4.39 -7.95 5.96
C VAL A 55 -5.31 -9.16 5.88
N ALA A 56 -4.74 -10.37 5.86
CA ALA A 56 -5.53 -11.61 5.80
C ALA A 56 -6.45 -11.76 7.01
N GLY A 57 -6.07 -11.22 8.16
CA GLY A 57 -6.84 -11.31 9.39
C GLY A 57 -8.04 -10.37 9.48
N GLN A 58 -8.15 -9.40 8.57
CA GLN A 58 -9.28 -8.47 8.54
C GLN A 58 -10.49 -9.12 7.85
N GLN A 59 -11.25 -9.90 8.63
CA GLN A 59 -12.42 -10.61 8.12
C GLN A 59 -13.66 -10.25 8.93
N PRO A 60 -14.80 -10.01 8.27
CA PRO A 60 -14.97 -9.95 6.81
C PRO A 60 -14.22 -8.76 6.21
N SER A 61 -13.87 -8.88 4.92
CA SER A 61 -13.14 -7.81 4.22
C SER A 61 -14.00 -6.56 4.05
N ALA A 62 -13.35 -5.43 3.82
CA ALA A 62 -14.05 -4.19 3.47
C ALA A 62 -14.94 -4.39 2.23
N LYS A 63 -14.46 -5.18 1.26
CA LYS A 63 -15.22 -5.51 0.07
C LYS A 63 -16.50 -6.28 0.40
N GLU A 64 -16.41 -7.29 1.28
CA GLU A 64 -17.58 -8.07 1.70
C GLU A 64 -18.59 -7.20 2.46
N LYS A 65 -18.11 -6.22 3.22
CA LYS A 65 -18.95 -5.28 3.94
C LYS A 65 -19.46 -4.13 3.07
N ASP A 66 -19.06 -4.10 1.81
CA ASP A 66 -19.44 -3.05 0.85
C ASP A 66 -19.07 -1.64 1.36
N GLU A 67 -17.90 -1.53 1.98
CA GLU A 67 -17.42 -0.23 2.45
C GLU A 67 -17.07 0.68 1.29
N ALA A 68 -17.23 1.98 1.48
CA ALA A 68 -16.89 2.95 0.45
C ALA A 68 -15.42 2.86 0.08
N ILE A 69 -15.12 2.88 -1.23
CA ILE A 69 -13.76 2.89 -1.72
C ILE A 69 -13.20 4.30 -1.56
N GLN A 70 -12.06 4.40 -0.86
CA GLN A 70 -11.36 5.66 -0.66
C GLN A 70 -9.92 5.46 -1.11
N LEU A 71 -9.60 5.96 -2.29
CA LEU A 71 -8.27 5.85 -2.89
C LEU A 71 -8.02 7.06 -3.78
N GLU A 72 -6.94 7.78 -3.49
CA GLU A 72 -6.53 8.95 -4.26
C GLU A 72 -5.01 8.99 -4.36
N THR A 73 -4.48 9.04 -5.58
CA THR A 73 -3.06 9.33 -5.78
C THR A 73 -2.88 10.84 -5.75
N VAL A 74 -2.29 11.33 -4.66
CA VAL A 74 -2.10 12.77 -4.44
C VAL A 74 -0.96 13.31 -5.29
N SER A 75 0.14 12.55 -5.39
CA SER A 75 1.29 12.94 -6.20
C SER A 75 2.07 11.70 -6.63
N LEU A 76 2.79 11.82 -7.72
CA LEU A 76 3.64 10.76 -8.26
C LEU A 76 4.79 11.40 -9.03
N GLU A 77 6.03 11.05 -8.65
CA GLU A 77 7.23 11.53 -9.32
C GLU A 77 8.11 10.33 -9.67
N ILE A 78 8.62 10.30 -10.90
CA ILE A 78 9.45 9.22 -11.42
C ILE A 78 10.83 9.76 -11.73
N ALA A 79 11.86 9.04 -11.28
CA ALA A 79 13.25 9.36 -11.57
C ALA A 79 13.98 8.07 -11.95
N GLY A 80 14.09 7.80 -13.25
CA GLY A 80 14.70 6.58 -13.76
C GLY A 80 13.93 5.35 -13.32
N ASP A 81 14.60 4.41 -12.64
CA ASP A 81 14.01 3.18 -12.15
C ASP A 81 13.47 3.30 -10.71
N THR A 82 13.29 4.53 -10.25
CA THR A 82 12.72 4.82 -8.94
C THR A 82 11.53 5.76 -9.06
N ALA A 83 10.65 5.71 -8.06
CA ALA A 83 9.52 6.63 -7.99
C ALA A 83 9.07 6.84 -6.56
N VAL A 84 8.36 7.92 -6.33
CA VAL A 84 7.71 8.20 -5.06
C VAL A 84 6.30 8.68 -5.33
N ALA A 85 5.35 8.19 -4.53
CA ALA A 85 3.96 8.65 -4.62
C ALA A 85 3.43 8.91 -3.22
N ARG A 86 2.53 9.90 -3.12
CA ARG A 86 1.71 10.06 -1.95
C ARG A 86 0.29 9.62 -2.30
N VAL A 87 -0.24 8.72 -1.48
CA VAL A 87 -1.52 8.09 -1.74
C VAL A 87 -2.38 8.21 -0.49
N ARG A 88 -3.60 8.72 -0.67
CA ARG A 88 -4.57 8.77 0.42
C ARG A 88 -5.49 7.58 0.27
N ASP A 89 -5.60 6.77 1.32
CA ASP A 89 -6.44 5.58 1.28
C ASP A 89 -7.18 5.33 2.59
N GLY A 90 -8.35 4.69 2.48
CA GLY A 90 -9.15 4.28 3.64
C GLY A 90 -8.89 2.81 3.96
N TYR A 91 -8.60 2.53 5.23
CA TYR A 91 -8.37 1.17 5.71
C TYR A 91 -8.65 1.10 7.21
N ILE A 92 -9.28 0.02 7.67
CA ILE A 92 -9.61 -0.24 9.08
C ILE A 92 -10.28 0.94 9.78
N GLY A 93 -11.18 1.61 9.06
CA GLY A 93 -11.93 2.75 9.61
C GLY A 93 -11.16 4.05 9.70
N LEU A 94 -9.95 4.11 9.15
CA LEU A 94 -9.07 5.28 9.20
C LEU A 94 -8.78 5.79 7.80
N ILE A 95 -8.39 7.05 7.71
CA ILE A 95 -7.87 7.64 6.48
C ILE A 95 -6.37 7.82 6.66
N PHE A 96 -5.61 7.21 5.77
CA PHE A 96 -4.15 7.26 5.76
C PHE A 96 -3.66 8.15 4.62
N LEU A 97 -2.56 8.84 4.86
CA LEU A 97 -1.73 9.41 3.81
C LEU A 97 -0.44 8.61 3.81
N ASP A 98 -0.24 7.83 2.75
CA ASP A 98 0.93 6.97 2.59
C ASP A 98 1.98 7.67 1.76
N THR A 99 3.25 7.54 2.16
CA THR A 99 4.38 7.83 1.28
C THR A 99 4.93 6.50 0.81
N LEU A 100 4.84 6.24 -0.49
CA LEU A 100 5.28 5.00 -1.11
C LEU A 100 6.49 5.27 -1.99
N SER A 101 7.57 4.51 -1.79
CA SER A 101 8.71 4.53 -2.70
C SER A 101 8.73 3.24 -3.50
N PHE A 102 9.10 3.35 -4.79
CA PHE A 102 9.01 2.27 -5.75
C PHE A 102 10.35 2.00 -6.41
N LEU A 103 10.55 0.76 -6.78
CA LEU A 103 11.66 0.32 -7.64
C LEU A 103 11.09 -0.36 -8.86
N LYS A 104 11.71 -0.13 -10.00
CA LYS A 104 11.44 -0.90 -11.22
C LYS A 104 12.45 -2.05 -11.27
N THR A 105 11.98 -3.28 -11.16
CA THR A 105 12.79 -4.48 -11.17
C THR A 105 12.30 -5.40 -12.28
N GLU A 106 13.19 -5.75 -13.21
CA GLU A 106 12.85 -6.65 -14.32
C GLU A 106 11.59 -6.21 -15.08
N GLY A 107 11.42 -4.90 -15.26
CA GLY A 107 10.30 -4.33 -15.98
C GLY A 107 9.05 -4.08 -15.14
N ASP A 108 9.01 -4.55 -13.89
CA ASP A 108 7.86 -4.39 -13.01
C ASP A 108 8.13 -3.35 -11.93
N TRP A 109 7.14 -2.53 -11.65
CA TRP A 109 7.22 -1.58 -10.54
C TRP A 109 6.65 -2.21 -9.28
N VAL A 110 7.42 -2.17 -8.19
CA VAL A 110 7.01 -2.67 -6.87
C VAL A 110 7.25 -1.62 -5.79
N ILE A 111 6.46 -1.67 -4.74
CA ILE A 111 6.64 -0.79 -3.58
C ILE A 111 7.82 -1.32 -2.77
N TYR A 112 8.82 -0.46 -2.53
CA TYR A 112 10.00 -0.81 -1.73
C TYR A 112 9.90 -0.35 -0.29
N ASN A 113 9.18 0.75 -0.03
CA ASN A 113 8.91 1.25 1.32
C ASN A 113 7.53 1.88 1.37
N LYS A 114 6.86 1.70 2.49
CA LYS A 114 5.63 2.40 2.81
C LYS A 114 5.80 3.07 4.16
N LEU A 115 5.64 4.40 4.19
CA LEU A 115 5.48 5.15 5.42
C LEU A 115 4.02 5.59 5.48
N PHE A 116 3.30 5.19 6.52
CA PHE A 116 1.90 5.57 6.66
C PHE A 116 1.72 6.64 7.73
N HIS A 117 0.78 7.54 7.47
CA HIS A 117 0.40 8.60 8.40
C HIS A 117 -1.12 8.59 8.53
N VAL A 118 -1.62 8.53 9.75
CA VAL A 118 -3.06 8.58 9.99
C VAL A 118 -3.52 10.03 9.96
N GLU A 119 -4.37 10.38 8.99
CA GLU A 119 -4.94 11.73 8.88
C GLU A 119 -6.21 11.88 9.71
N SER A 120 -7.03 10.83 9.72
CA SER A 120 -8.28 10.87 10.48
C SER A 120 -8.91 9.49 10.73
#